data_1bbf7da5cdbe2ef26e161d56a74616fb
#
_entry.id   1bbf7da5cdbe2ef26e161d56a74616fb
#
_cell.length_a   1.000
_cell.length_b   1.000
_cell.length_c   1.000
_cell.angle_alpha   90.00
_cell.angle_beta   90.00
_cell.angle_gamma   90.00
#
_symmetry.space_group_name_H-M   'P 1'
#
loop_
_entity.id
_entity.type
_entity.pdbx_description
1 polymer ?
#
loop_
_entity_poly.entity_id
_entity_poly.type
_entity_poly.pdbx_seq_one_letter_code
_entity_poly.pdbx_strand_id
1 'polypeptide(L)'
;MEADVFDRSFLHLSPFISVVTAIDPDHLDIYGTAESMVEAYGEFCHRVRPGGTLILNENIASSLSLPGDAKIYTYGTGEKASFRATGIRKEEGRYTFDIITPGEPVKDIQLHLPGMVNILNATAAASAVWCAGVAPEFIRSALGSYQGVRRRFDVRYSGREIIYIDDYAHHPQEINALVSAVRDFWPGRHVTGIFQPHLYTRTRDFAEGFADALDKLDEILLLTLYPAREKPIPGVSSDMIAGMMKNRNVRVVTKEELLPALQDVKRGLLLTIGAGDIDRFIEPITEMLNKKNA
;
A
#
# COMPACT_ATOMS: atom_id res chain seq x y z
N MET A 1 13.32 -6.04 -10.03
CA MET A 1 12.17 -6.32 -10.94
C MET A 1 11.02 -6.76 -10.06
N GLU A 2 9.86 -6.17 -10.20
CA GLU A 2 8.60 -6.68 -9.65
C GLU A 2 8.12 -7.84 -10.52
N ALA A 3 7.74 -8.95 -9.87
CA ALA A 3 7.28 -10.14 -10.55
C ALA A 3 5.74 -10.13 -10.57
N ASP A 4 5.14 -10.05 -11.76
CA ASP A 4 3.70 -9.98 -11.89
C ASP A 4 3.04 -11.31 -11.53
N VAL A 5 2.07 -11.25 -10.63
CA VAL A 5 1.35 -12.40 -10.07
C VAL A 5 0.07 -12.68 -10.86
N PHE A 6 -0.53 -11.65 -11.49
CA PHE A 6 -1.85 -11.72 -12.13
C PHE A 6 -1.98 -12.88 -13.14
N ASP A 7 -1.01 -13.02 -14.05
CA ASP A 7 -1.04 -14.04 -15.12
C ASP A 7 -0.09 -15.23 -14.90
N ARG A 8 0.42 -15.39 -13.65
CA ARG A 8 1.45 -16.36 -13.28
C ARG A 8 2.79 -16.17 -13.99
N SER A 9 3.04 -15.02 -14.61
CA SER A 9 4.31 -14.78 -15.33
C SER A 9 5.52 -14.82 -14.41
N PHE A 10 5.36 -14.51 -13.11
CA PHE A 10 6.43 -14.65 -12.12
C PHE A 10 7.01 -16.07 -12.03
N LEU A 11 6.25 -17.11 -12.40
CA LEU A 11 6.72 -18.50 -12.45
C LEU A 11 7.70 -18.79 -13.61
N HIS A 12 7.83 -17.87 -14.57
CA HIS A 12 8.87 -17.97 -15.62
C HIS A 12 10.22 -17.42 -15.21
N LEU A 13 10.29 -16.76 -14.05
CA LEU A 13 11.54 -16.19 -13.54
C LEU A 13 12.39 -17.26 -12.87
N SER A 14 13.72 -17.07 -12.90
CA SER A 14 14.70 -17.88 -12.18
C SER A 14 15.66 -16.94 -11.43
N PRO A 15 15.19 -16.33 -10.31
CA PRO A 15 15.96 -15.32 -9.60
C PRO A 15 17.14 -15.94 -8.84
N PHE A 16 18.20 -15.14 -8.63
CA PHE A 16 19.27 -15.47 -7.69
C PHE A 16 18.96 -14.95 -6.28
N ILE A 17 18.26 -13.79 -6.19
CA ILE A 17 17.71 -13.28 -4.95
C ILE A 17 16.22 -13.05 -5.18
N SER A 18 15.38 -13.63 -4.34
CA SER A 18 13.92 -13.49 -4.37
C SER A 18 13.40 -12.96 -3.04
N VAL A 19 12.38 -12.11 -3.10
CA VAL A 19 11.67 -11.60 -1.93
C VAL A 19 10.19 -11.90 -2.10
N VAL A 20 9.55 -12.49 -1.07
CA VAL A 20 8.10 -12.65 -1.00
C VAL A 20 7.58 -11.85 0.20
N THR A 21 6.75 -10.87 -0.09
CA THR A 21 6.28 -9.91 0.92
C THR A 21 4.96 -10.30 1.56
N ALA A 22 4.05 -10.88 0.78
CA ALA A 22 2.72 -11.31 1.19
C ALA A 22 2.25 -12.46 0.30
N ILE A 23 1.26 -13.22 0.77
CA ILE A 23 0.58 -14.31 0.06
C ILE A 23 -0.94 -14.19 0.25
N ASP A 24 -1.43 -12.96 0.49
CA ASP A 24 -2.86 -12.73 0.66
C ASP A 24 -3.62 -13.09 -0.62
N PRO A 25 -4.84 -13.64 -0.51
CA PRO A 25 -5.65 -14.01 -1.65
C PRO A 25 -5.99 -12.80 -2.53
N ASP A 26 -5.49 -12.79 -3.75
CA ASP A 26 -5.87 -11.87 -4.82
C ASP A 26 -5.97 -12.64 -6.13
N HIS A 27 -6.59 -12.05 -7.15
CA HIS A 27 -6.70 -12.67 -8.48
C HIS A 27 -7.29 -14.09 -8.46
N LEU A 28 -8.32 -14.31 -7.60
CA LEU A 28 -8.96 -15.63 -7.49
C LEU A 28 -9.68 -16.05 -8.76
N ASP A 29 -9.96 -15.14 -9.68
CA ASP A 29 -10.39 -15.41 -11.04
C ASP A 29 -9.36 -16.20 -11.87
N ILE A 30 -8.07 -16.04 -11.54
CA ILE A 30 -6.95 -16.75 -12.19
C ILE A 30 -6.54 -18.01 -11.40
N TYR A 31 -6.47 -17.90 -10.07
CA TYR A 31 -5.98 -18.98 -9.20
C TYR A 31 -7.07 -19.94 -8.74
N GLY A 32 -8.33 -19.53 -8.77
CA GLY A 32 -9.48 -20.32 -8.32
C GLY A 32 -9.65 -20.31 -6.80
N THR A 33 -8.61 -20.64 -6.03
CA THR A 33 -8.65 -20.68 -4.56
C THR A 33 -7.42 -20.04 -3.93
N ALA A 34 -7.53 -19.67 -2.65
CA ALA A 34 -6.41 -19.14 -1.86
C ALA A 34 -5.27 -20.18 -1.74
N GLU A 35 -5.62 -21.47 -1.58
CA GLU A 35 -4.65 -22.55 -1.48
C GLU A 35 -3.83 -22.68 -2.77
N SER A 36 -4.48 -22.63 -3.94
CA SER A 36 -3.79 -22.68 -5.24
C SER A 36 -2.84 -21.48 -5.44
N MET A 37 -3.16 -20.32 -4.88
CA MET A 37 -2.28 -19.17 -4.89
C MET A 37 -1.06 -19.40 -4.00
N VAL A 38 -1.24 -19.92 -2.79
CA VAL A 38 -0.13 -20.28 -1.88
C VAL A 38 0.77 -21.33 -2.50
N GLU A 39 0.21 -22.34 -3.19
CA GLU A 39 0.97 -23.35 -3.94
C GLU A 39 1.84 -22.70 -5.04
N ALA A 40 1.29 -21.75 -5.80
CA ALA A 40 2.04 -21.01 -6.81
C ALA A 40 3.20 -20.19 -6.23
N TYR A 41 3.00 -19.57 -5.07
CA TYR A 41 4.12 -18.91 -4.36
C TYR A 41 5.18 -19.92 -3.88
N GLY A 42 4.75 -21.10 -3.41
CA GLY A 42 5.67 -22.21 -3.10
C GLY A 42 6.49 -22.61 -4.32
N GLU A 43 5.82 -22.79 -5.48
CA GLU A 43 6.50 -23.07 -6.75
C GLU A 43 7.52 -21.97 -7.10
N PHE A 44 7.17 -20.71 -6.96
CA PHE A 44 8.08 -19.59 -7.17
C PHE A 44 9.31 -19.64 -6.25
N CYS A 45 9.13 -20.00 -4.97
CA CYS A 45 10.26 -20.18 -4.05
C CYS A 45 11.26 -21.23 -4.58
N HIS A 46 10.77 -22.31 -5.18
CA HIS A 46 11.62 -23.35 -5.78
C HIS A 46 12.28 -22.94 -7.11
N ARG A 47 11.92 -21.77 -7.69
CA ARG A 47 12.58 -21.19 -8.87
C ARG A 47 13.86 -20.42 -8.55
N VAL A 48 14.18 -20.22 -7.27
CA VAL A 48 15.46 -19.62 -6.87
C VAL A 48 16.58 -20.54 -7.33
N ARG A 49 17.58 -19.94 -8.00
CA ARG A 49 18.73 -20.69 -8.53
C ARG A 49 19.51 -21.36 -7.41
N PRO A 50 20.16 -22.51 -7.67
CA PRO A 50 21.05 -23.15 -6.69
C PRO A 50 22.08 -22.19 -6.10
N GLY A 51 22.21 -22.18 -4.77
CA GLY A 51 23.06 -21.23 -4.04
C GLY A 51 22.54 -19.80 -3.96
N GLY A 52 21.33 -19.54 -4.50
CA GLY A 52 20.66 -18.25 -4.39
C GLY A 52 20.04 -18.01 -3.01
N THR A 53 19.32 -16.91 -2.89
CA THR A 53 18.76 -16.44 -1.61
C THR A 53 17.26 -16.18 -1.74
N LEU A 54 16.49 -16.72 -0.79
CA LEU A 54 15.08 -16.48 -0.62
C LEU A 54 14.86 -15.66 0.65
N ILE A 55 14.15 -14.55 0.55
CA ILE A 55 13.85 -13.63 1.65
C ILE A 55 12.32 -13.58 1.80
N LEU A 56 11.81 -13.91 2.98
CA LEU A 56 10.39 -14.04 3.27
C LEU A 56 9.97 -13.10 4.41
N ASN A 57 8.80 -12.51 4.28
CA ASN A 57 8.16 -11.93 5.46
C ASN A 57 8.00 -13.03 6.54
N GLU A 58 8.38 -12.74 7.78
CA GLU A 58 8.35 -13.71 8.88
C GLU A 58 6.97 -14.35 9.11
N ASN A 59 5.89 -13.62 8.80
CA ASN A 59 4.52 -14.08 9.02
C ASN A 59 4.05 -15.12 7.99
N ILE A 60 4.71 -15.23 6.84
CA ILE A 60 4.32 -16.14 5.76
C ILE A 60 5.27 -17.32 5.58
N ALA A 61 6.45 -17.28 6.20
CA ALA A 61 7.51 -18.25 5.96
C ALA A 61 7.08 -19.70 6.27
N SER A 62 6.24 -19.91 7.28
CA SER A 62 5.73 -21.24 7.65
C SER A 62 4.62 -21.77 6.74
N SER A 63 4.04 -20.94 5.89
CA SER A 63 2.93 -21.30 5.00
C SER A 63 3.40 -21.73 3.61
N LEU A 64 4.70 -21.61 3.33
CA LEU A 64 5.26 -21.87 2.00
C LEU A 64 6.11 -23.14 1.98
N SER A 65 6.06 -23.88 0.86
CA SER A 65 7.05 -24.90 0.54
C SER A 65 8.35 -24.25 0.13
N LEU A 66 9.46 -24.62 0.78
CA LEU A 66 10.74 -23.95 0.62
C LEU A 66 11.80 -24.88 0.00
N PRO A 67 12.68 -24.36 -0.89
CA PRO A 67 13.77 -25.15 -1.48
C PRO A 67 14.83 -25.48 -0.44
N GLY A 68 15.44 -26.68 -0.57
CA GLY A 68 16.48 -27.15 0.37
C GLY A 68 17.89 -26.63 0.06
N ASP A 69 18.12 -26.08 -1.13
CA ASP A 69 19.43 -25.68 -1.64
C ASP A 69 19.64 -24.15 -1.72
N ALA A 70 18.64 -23.36 -1.35
CA ALA A 70 18.72 -21.90 -1.25
C ALA A 70 19.02 -21.45 0.19
N LYS A 71 19.67 -20.28 0.31
CA LYS A 71 19.76 -19.58 1.60
C LYS A 71 18.42 -18.93 1.92
N ILE A 72 17.86 -19.26 3.07
CA ILE A 72 16.56 -18.72 3.48
C ILE A 72 16.76 -17.72 4.60
N TYR A 73 16.24 -16.51 4.42
CA TYR A 73 16.18 -15.47 5.42
C TYR A 73 14.74 -15.01 5.62
N THR A 74 14.43 -14.57 6.83
CA THR A 74 13.17 -13.89 7.14
C THR A 74 13.41 -12.41 7.41
N TYR A 75 12.44 -11.57 7.11
CA TYR A 75 12.43 -10.17 7.51
C TYR A 75 11.14 -9.82 8.23
N GLY A 76 11.21 -8.85 9.14
CA GLY A 76 10.06 -8.42 9.93
C GLY A 76 10.46 -7.52 11.09
N THR A 77 9.63 -7.53 12.15
CA THR A 77 9.87 -6.84 13.41
C THR A 77 10.08 -7.82 14.58
N GLY A 78 9.78 -9.09 14.38
CA GLY A 78 9.88 -10.14 15.38
C GLY A 78 11.34 -10.50 15.71
N GLU A 79 11.56 -10.97 16.95
CA GLU A 79 12.91 -11.26 17.44
C GLU A 79 13.64 -12.36 16.66
N LYS A 80 12.89 -13.23 15.98
CA LYS A 80 13.45 -14.36 15.22
C LYS A 80 13.74 -14.01 13.76
N ALA A 81 13.33 -12.83 13.27
CA ALA A 81 13.60 -12.41 11.91
C ALA A 81 15.11 -12.24 11.69
N SER A 82 15.61 -12.74 10.56
CA SER A 82 17.02 -12.61 10.16
C SER A 82 17.39 -11.15 9.87
N PHE A 83 16.47 -10.42 9.26
CA PHE A 83 16.52 -8.97 9.07
C PHE A 83 15.39 -8.34 9.85
N ARG A 84 15.73 -7.63 10.92
CA ARG A 84 14.73 -7.12 11.85
C ARG A 84 14.77 -5.61 11.95
N ALA A 85 13.65 -4.96 11.60
CA ALA A 85 13.45 -3.55 11.92
C ALA A 85 13.25 -3.39 13.44
N THR A 86 14.01 -2.50 14.06
CA THR A 86 14.01 -2.29 15.50
C THR A 86 14.23 -0.82 15.84
N GLY A 87 13.96 -0.43 17.09
CA GLY A 87 14.15 0.95 17.52
C GLY A 87 13.28 1.96 16.76
N ILE A 88 12.12 1.53 16.28
CA ILE A 88 11.23 2.34 15.45
C ILE A 88 10.72 3.53 16.26
N ARG A 89 11.05 4.73 15.80
CA ARG A 89 10.59 6.01 16.37
C ARG A 89 9.96 6.85 15.25
N LYS A 90 8.94 7.59 15.60
CA LYS A 90 8.28 8.53 14.71
C LYS A 90 8.64 9.96 15.16
N GLU A 91 9.29 10.71 14.33
CA GLU A 91 9.77 12.05 14.60
C GLU A 91 9.54 12.95 13.38
N GLU A 92 8.91 14.12 13.57
CA GLU A 92 8.81 15.16 12.54
C GLU A 92 8.33 14.67 11.15
N GLY A 93 7.34 13.78 11.12
CA GLY A 93 6.77 13.27 9.86
C GLY A 93 7.64 12.21 9.14
N ARG A 94 8.55 11.57 9.84
CA ARG A 94 9.40 10.47 9.34
C ARG A 94 9.50 9.36 10.38
N TYR A 95 9.89 8.18 9.94
CA TYR A 95 10.33 7.11 10.83
C TYR A 95 11.86 7.10 10.91
N THR A 96 12.38 6.88 12.12
CA THR A 96 13.78 6.55 12.36
C THR A 96 13.84 5.15 12.96
N PHE A 97 14.67 4.26 12.40
CA PHE A 97 14.80 2.88 12.86
C PHE A 97 16.13 2.26 12.44
N ASP A 98 16.45 1.13 13.03
CA ASP A 98 17.60 0.30 12.66
C ASP A 98 17.13 -1.00 12.02
N ILE A 99 17.97 -1.62 11.20
CA ILE A 99 17.79 -2.99 10.73
C ILE A 99 18.95 -3.84 11.25
N ILE A 100 18.63 -4.79 12.13
CA ILE A 100 19.55 -5.87 12.49
C ILE A 100 19.66 -6.80 11.30
N THR A 101 20.86 -7.21 10.96
CA THR A 101 21.18 -8.12 9.85
C THR A 101 21.98 -9.32 10.37
N PRO A 102 22.18 -10.37 9.58
CA PRO A 102 23.10 -11.47 9.94
C PRO A 102 24.58 -11.06 10.10
N GLY A 103 24.92 -9.83 9.73
CA GLY A 103 26.25 -9.25 9.88
C GLY A 103 26.19 -7.86 10.46
N GLU A 104 26.78 -6.87 9.76
CA GLU A 104 26.79 -5.48 10.21
C GLU A 104 25.40 -4.84 10.06
N PRO A 105 24.79 -4.27 11.16
CA PRO A 105 23.48 -3.68 11.11
C PRO A 105 23.45 -2.36 10.32
N VAL A 106 22.29 -2.04 9.73
CA VAL A 106 22.03 -0.74 9.13
C VAL A 106 21.37 0.14 10.19
N LYS A 107 22.08 1.19 10.65
CA LYS A 107 21.62 2.06 11.74
C LYS A 107 21.13 3.41 11.22
N ASP A 108 20.28 4.05 12.05
CA ASP A 108 19.79 5.42 11.86
C ASP A 108 19.16 5.66 10.47
N ILE A 109 18.36 4.72 10.01
CA ILE A 109 17.60 4.85 8.78
C ILE A 109 16.50 5.87 9.01
N GLN A 110 16.41 6.87 8.13
CA GLN A 110 15.32 7.85 8.12
C GLN A 110 14.43 7.57 6.91
N LEU A 111 13.17 7.19 7.15
CA LEU A 111 12.21 6.90 6.10
C LEU A 111 11.08 7.95 6.13
N HIS A 112 10.91 8.66 5.01
CA HIS A 112 9.90 9.72 4.87
C HIS A 112 8.52 9.21 4.45
N LEU A 113 8.33 7.91 4.40
CA LEU A 113 7.06 7.26 4.06
C LEU A 113 6.37 6.75 5.32
N PRO A 114 5.12 7.15 5.58
CA PRO A 114 4.37 6.71 6.75
C PRO A 114 3.83 5.28 6.60
N GLY A 115 3.53 4.68 7.74
CA GLY A 115 2.93 3.35 7.83
C GLY A 115 3.96 2.23 8.03
N MET A 116 3.62 1.29 8.91
CA MET A 116 4.47 0.14 9.25
C MET A 116 4.79 -0.71 8.00
N VAL A 117 3.87 -0.76 7.04
CA VAL A 117 4.10 -1.47 5.76
C VAL A 117 5.32 -0.92 5.02
N ASN A 118 5.57 0.39 5.06
CA ASN A 118 6.73 0.98 4.40
C ASN A 118 8.04 0.67 5.14
N ILE A 119 8.02 0.52 6.46
CA ILE A 119 9.17 0.03 7.23
C ILE A 119 9.48 -1.43 6.85
N LEU A 120 8.45 -2.28 6.73
CA LEU A 120 8.62 -3.67 6.30
C LEU A 120 9.13 -3.74 4.86
N ASN A 121 8.60 -2.94 3.94
CA ASN A 121 9.07 -2.87 2.56
C ASN A 121 10.53 -2.38 2.48
N ALA A 122 10.89 -1.36 3.26
CA ALA A 122 12.28 -0.87 3.36
C ALA A 122 13.21 -1.95 3.92
N THR A 123 12.74 -2.73 4.93
CA THR A 123 13.50 -3.85 5.49
C THR A 123 13.69 -4.96 4.46
N ALA A 124 12.65 -5.30 3.69
CA ALA A 124 12.72 -6.29 2.61
C ALA A 124 13.71 -5.86 1.52
N ALA A 125 13.63 -4.60 1.07
CA ALA A 125 14.55 -4.04 0.08
C ALA A 125 16.01 -4.03 0.59
N ALA A 126 16.20 -3.57 1.84
CA ALA A 126 17.52 -3.59 2.50
C ALA A 126 18.10 -5.01 2.57
N SER A 127 17.28 -6.00 2.92
CA SER A 127 17.68 -7.41 2.99
C SER A 127 18.17 -7.92 1.64
N ALA A 128 17.45 -7.59 0.55
CA ALA A 128 17.81 -8.03 -0.79
C ALA A 128 19.16 -7.43 -1.25
N VAL A 129 19.37 -6.12 -1.06
CA VAL A 129 20.60 -5.46 -1.47
C VAL A 129 21.78 -5.80 -0.55
N TRP A 130 21.52 -6.05 0.74
CA TRP A 130 22.52 -6.56 1.67
C TRP A 130 23.01 -7.95 1.23
N CYS A 131 22.11 -8.85 0.83
CA CYS A 131 22.47 -10.16 0.28
C CYS A 131 23.22 -10.04 -1.06
N ALA A 132 23.07 -8.94 -1.78
CA ALA A 132 23.86 -8.62 -2.97
C ALA A 132 25.23 -7.98 -2.67
N GLY A 133 25.57 -7.78 -1.38
CA GLY A 133 26.87 -7.27 -0.95
C GLY A 133 26.96 -5.74 -0.86
N VAL A 134 25.83 -5.03 -0.83
CA VAL A 134 25.81 -3.57 -0.65
C VAL A 134 26.10 -3.24 0.82
N ALA A 135 27.03 -2.32 1.06
CA ALA A 135 27.42 -1.91 2.40
C ALA A 135 26.32 -1.10 3.10
N PRO A 136 26.22 -1.19 4.46
CA PRO A 136 25.15 -0.58 5.25
C PRO A 136 24.96 0.93 5.04
N GLU A 137 26.03 1.68 4.85
CA GLU A 137 25.98 3.13 4.63
C GLU A 137 25.26 3.51 3.33
N PHE A 138 25.44 2.73 2.26
CA PHE A 138 24.71 2.96 1.00
C PHE A 138 23.24 2.58 1.12
N ILE A 139 22.92 1.50 1.86
CA ILE A 139 21.53 1.11 2.14
C ILE A 139 20.84 2.23 2.91
N ARG A 140 21.43 2.74 3.99
CA ARG A 140 20.91 3.85 4.78
C ARG A 140 20.69 5.09 3.92
N SER A 141 21.69 5.47 3.12
CA SER A 141 21.60 6.66 2.26
C SER A 141 20.48 6.53 1.23
N ALA A 142 20.34 5.37 0.58
CA ALA A 142 19.30 5.12 -0.40
C ALA A 142 17.90 5.18 0.20
N LEU A 143 17.68 4.54 1.35
CA LEU A 143 16.39 4.57 2.05
C LEU A 143 16.04 5.98 2.53
N GLY A 144 17.02 6.76 3.00
CA GLY A 144 16.82 8.15 3.44
C GLY A 144 16.49 9.11 2.30
N SER A 145 16.95 8.84 1.09
CA SER A 145 16.65 9.66 -0.10
C SER A 145 15.41 9.21 -0.88
N TYR A 146 14.81 8.07 -0.51
CA TYR A 146 13.68 7.50 -1.21
C TYR A 146 12.40 8.33 -1.05
N GLN A 147 11.82 8.77 -2.15
CA GLN A 147 10.65 9.65 -2.19
C GLN A 147 9.32 8.90 -2.35
N GLY A 148 9.34 7.58 -2.36
CA GLY A 148 8.14 6.75 -2.59
C GLY A 148 7.86 6.46 -4.06
N VAL A 149 6.69 5.90 -4.28
CA VAL A 149 6.14 5.57 -5.61
C VAL A 149 4.90 6.40 -5.83
N ARG A 150 4.72 6.92 -7.03
CA ARG A 150 3.50 7.63 -7.40
C ARG A 150 2.28 6.78 -7.09
N ARG A 151 1.25 7.41 -6.51
CA ARG A 151 0.00 6.74 -6.12
C ARG A 151 0.14 5.68 -5.02
N ARG A 152 1.23 5.68 -4.24
CA ARG A 152 1.42 4.85 -3.04
C ARG A 152 1.80 5.74 -1.88
N PHE A 153 0.79 6.20 -1.12
CA PHE A 153 0.93 7.25 -0.10
C PHE A 153 1.68 8.48 -0.66
N ASP A 154 1.30 8.92 -1.84
CA ASP A 154 1.96 9.98 -2.59
C ASP A 154 1.52 11.35 -2.08
N VAL A 155 2.38 12.03 -1.33
CA VAL A 155 2.09 13.37 -0.80
C VAL A 155 2.19 14.39 -1.94
N ARG A 156 1.05 14.78 -2.49
CA ARG A 156 0.93 15.69 -3.63
C ARG A 156 0.99 17.18 -3.26
N TYR A 157 0.59 17.49 -2.04
CA TYR A 157 0.63 18.85 -1.51
C TYR A 157 0.85 18.81 0.01
N SER A 158 1.73 19.66 0.51
CA SER A 158 2.01 19.81 1.95
C SER A 158 2.02 21.28 2.31
N GLY A 159 0.86 21.81 2.69
CA GLY A 159 0.70 23.17 3.21
C GLY A 159 0.50 23.16 4.72
N ARG A 160 0.45 24.37 5.33
CA ARG A 160 0.24 24.53 6.76
C ARG A 160 -1.09 23.97 7.24
N GLU A 161 -2.16 24.24 6.50
CA GLU A 161 -3.53 23.87 6.88
C GLU A 161 -3.96 22.54 6.26
N ILE A 162 -3.57 22.25 5.01
CA ILE A 162 -3.96 21.07 4.24
C ILE A 162 -2.72 20.26 3.84
N ILE A 163 -2.84 18.94 3.97
CA ILE A 163 -1.93 17.98 3.33
C ILE A 163 -2.79 17.15 2.39
N TYR A 164 -2.38 16.97 1.15
CA TYR A 164 -3.06 16.16 0.16
C TYR A 164 -2.23 14.94 -0.21
N ILE A 165 -2.85 13.77 -0.13
CA ILE A 165 -2.22 12.47 -0.39
C ILE A 165 -3.05 11.72 -1.43
N ASP A 166 -2.37 11.11 -2.40
CA ASP A 166 -2.98 10.19 -3.36
C ASP A 166 -2.52 8.76 -3.09
N ASP A 167 -3.48 7.82 -3.14
CA ASP A 167 -3.19 6.41 -2.97
C ASP A 167 -4.01 5.53 -3.92
N TYR A 168 -3.36 4.51 -4.46
CA TYR A 168 -3.97 3.56 -5.38
C TYR A 168 -4.87 2.54 -4.70
N ALA A 169 -5.00 2.57 -3.38
CA ALA A 169 -5.78 1.63 -2.58
C ALA A 169 -7.17 1.42 -3.16
N HIS A 170 -7.52 0.19 -3.43
CA HIS A 170 -8.78 -0.20 -4.09
C HIS A 170 -9.36 -1.52 -3.52
N HIS A 171 -8.78 -2.00 -2.43
CA HIS A 171 -9.29 -3.12 -1.63
C HIS A 171 -9.52 -2.64 -0.19
N PRO A 172 -10.52 -3.15 0.57
CA PRO A 172 -10.79 -2.71 1.93
C PRO A 172 -9.58 -2.76 2.88
N GLN A 173 -8.73 -3.77 2.76
CA GLN A 173 -7.52 -3.91 3.58
C GLN A 173 -6.50 -2.79 3.28
N GLU A 174 -6.33 -2.44 1.99
CA GLU A 174 -5.44 -1.35 1.58
C GLU A 174 -5.94 0.01 2.10
N ILE A 175 -7.26 0.26 1.99
CA ILE A 175 -7.89 1.49 2.51
C ILE A 175 -7.72 1.56 4.03
N ASN A 176 -7.90 0.45 4.73
CA ASN A 176 -7.67 0.38 6.17
C ASN A 176 -6.21 0.69 6.54
N ALA A 177 -5.25 0.16 5.80
CA ALA A 177 -3.83 0.43 6.00
C ALA A 177 -3.50 1.91 5.77
N LEU A 178 -4.03 2.51 4.68
CA LEU A 178 -3.87 3.93 4.37
C LEU A 178 -4.44 4.80 5.49
N VAL A 179 -5.70 4.57 5.89
CA VAL A 179 -6.35 5.37 6.94
C VAL A 179 -5.62 5.24 8.27
N SER A 180 -5.17 4.02 8.62
CA SER A 180 -4.39 3.80 9.84
C SER A 180 -3.06 4.55 9.81
N ALA A 181 -2.35 4.53 8.68
CA ALA A 181 -1.10 5.26 8.50
C ALA A 181 -1.30 6.78 8.61
N VAL A 182 -2.35 7.31 7.99
CA VAL A 182 -2.71 8.73 8.06
C VAL A 182 -3.05 9.14 9.49
N ARG A 183 -3.86 8.36 10.20
CA ARG A 183 -4.25 8.62 11.60
C ARG A 183 -3.06 8.54 12.55
N ASP A 184 -2.15 7.59 12.31
CA ASP A 184 -0.92 7.47 13.09
C ASP A 184 0.04 8.65 12.86
N PHE A 185 0.20 9.08 11.60
CA PHE A 185 1.17 10.12 11.24
C PHE A 185 0.72 11.52 11.64
N TRP A 186 -0.59 11.79 11.55
CA TRP A 186 -1.20 13.08 11.91
C TRP A 186 -2.40 12.91 12.85
N PRO A 187 -2.14 12.53 14.11
CA PRO A 187 -3.21 12.27 15.06
C PRO A 187 -4.08 13.51 15.29
N GLY A 188 -5.40 13.30 15.33
CA GLY A 188 -6.37 14.36 15.61
C GLY A 188 -6.67 15.33 14.45
N ARG A 189 -6.03 15.20 13.30
CA ARG A 189 -6.40 15.99 12.11
C ARG A 189 -7.65 15.42 11.45
N HIS A 190 -8.52 16.33 10.97
CA HIS A 190 -9.69 15.98 10.17
C HIS A 190 -9.25 15.35 8.84
N VAL A 191 -9.88 14.25 8.42
CA VAL A 191 -9.53 13.51 7.20
C VAL A 191 -10.74 13.42 6.28
N THR A 192 -10.65 14.10 5.15
CA THR A 192 -11.63 14.00 4.04
C THR A 192 -11.10 13.01 3.01
N GLY A 193 -11.84 11.93 2.76
CA GLY A 193 -11.51 10.95 1.73
C GLY A 193 -12.36 11.11 0.48
N ILE A 194 -11.73 11.02 -0.68
CA ILE A 194 -12.37 10.89 -1.98
C ILE A 194 -12.11 9.49 -2.46
N PHE A 195 -13.14 8.65 -2.52
CA PHE A 195 -12.99 7.26 -2.95
C PHE A 195 -13.73 7.02 -4.27
N GLN A 196 -13.06 6.36 -5.21
CA GLN A 196 -13.70 5.88 -6.44
C GLN A 196 -13.75 4.35 -6.43
N PRO A 197 -14.93 3.73 -6.27
CA PRO A 197 -15.07 2.29 -6.45
C PRO A 197 -14.65 1.88 -7.86
N HIS A 198 -13.95 0.78 -7.99
CA HIS A 198 -13.42 0.27 -9.26
C HIS A 198 -13.90 -1.16 -9.48
N LEU A 199 -14.51 -1.43 -10.65
CA LEU A 199 -15.18 -2.67 -11.07
C LEU A 199 -16.49 -2.95 -10.31
N TYR A 200 -17.52 -3.38 -11.05
CA TYR A 200 -18.81 -3.74 -10.46
C TYR A 200 -18.69 -5.01 -9.60
N THR A 201 -17.96 -6.02 -10.06
CA THR A 201 -17.77 -7.27 -9.32
C THR A 201 -17.10 -7.03 -7.98
N ARG A 202 -15.98 -6.30 -7.97
CA ARG A 202 -15.26 -5.96 -6.72
C ARG A 202 -16.13 -5.13 -5.78
N THR A 203 -16.86 -4.15 -6.31
CA THR A 203 -17.75 -3.31 -5.50
C THR A 203 -18.84 -4.11 -4.85
N ARG A 204 -19.46 -5.07 -5.57
CA ARG A 204 -20.47 -5.98 -5.03
C ARG A 204 -19.90 -6.86 -3.92
N ASP A 205 -18.75 -7.49 -4.19
CA ASP A 205 -18.19 -8.52 -3.32
C ASP A 205 -17.58 -7.95 -2.02
N PHE A 206 -17.14 -6.69 -2.05
CA PHE A 206 -16.49 -6.03 -0.91
C PHE A 206 -17.22 -4.79 -0.39
N ALA A 207 -18.50 -4.59 -0.72
CA ALA A 207 -19.25 -3.38 -0.35
C ALA A 207 -19.24 -3.07 1.14
N GLU A 208 -19.51 -4.07 2.01
CA GLU A 208 -19.46 -3.93 3.46
C GLU A 208 -18.05 -3.57 3.95
N GLY A 209 -17.04 -4.23 3.40
CA GLY A 209 -15.64 -3.96 3.74
C GLY A 209 -15.21 -2.55 3.34
N PHE A 210 -15.69 -2.02 2.20
CA PHE A 210 -15.46 -0.64 1.81
C PHE A 210 -16.16 0.33 2.76
N ALA A 211 -17.43 0.08 3.11
CA ALA A 211 -18.16 0.90 4.06
C ALA A 211 -17.45 0.96 5.42
N ASP A 212 -17.05 -0.18 5.98
CA ASP A 212 -16.35 -0.25 7.27
C ASP A 212 -14.97 0.42 7.25
N ALA A 213 -14.24 0.35 6.13
CA ALA A 213 -12.94 1.01 5.99
C ALA A 213 -13.09 2.54 5.88
N LEU A 214 -14.04 3.01 5.09
CA LEU A 214 -14.31 4.42 4.84
C LEU A 214 -14.98 5.10 6.05
N ASP A 215 -15.76 4.39 6.85
CA ASP A 215 -16.36 4.90 8.09
C ASP A 215 -15.35 5.44 9.12
N LYS A 216 -14.06 5.10 8.94
CA LYS A 216 -12.96 5.60 9.79
C LYS A 216 -12.48 7.01 9.40
N LEU A 217 -13.00 7.55 8.30
CA LEU A 217 -12.74 8.91 7.86
C LEU A 217 -13.77 9.88 8.48
N ASP A 218 -13.46 11.19 8.50
CA ASP A 218 -14.36 12.18 9.06
C ASP A 218 -15.39 12.67 8.03
N GLU A 219 -14.99 12.74 6.77
CA GLU A 219 -15.85 13.11 5.64
C GLU A 219 -15.50 12.26 4.42
N ILE A 220 -16.50 11.86 3.64
CA ILE A 220 -16.32 11.01 2.47
C ILE A 220 -17.05 11.57 1.26
N LEU A 221 -16.31 11.72 0.16
CA LEU A 221 -16.85 11.95 -1.18
C LEU A 221 -16.70 10.64 -1.98
N LEU A 222 -17.81 9.98 -2.27
CA LEU A 222 -17.83 8.80 -3.12
C LEU A 222 -18.02 9.23 -4.57
N LEU A 223 -17.02 9.05 -5.41
CA LEU A 223 -17.20 9.21 -6.85
C LEU A 223 -18.07 8.10 -7.41
N THR A 224 -18.75 8.39 -8.52
CA THR A 224 -19.44 7.36 -9.29
C THR A 224 -18.47 6.23 -9.65
N LEU A 225 -18.96 4.98 -9.56
CA LEU A 225 -18.20 3.77 -9.82
C LEU A 225 -17.52 3.82 -11.19
N TYR A 226 -16.25 3.44 -11.25
CA TYR A 226 -15.50 3.28 -12.49
C TYR A 226 -15.58 1.83 -12.99
N PRO A 227 -16.28 1.59 -14.12
CA PRO A 227 -16.57 0.23 -14.59
C PRO A 227 -15.38 -0.49 -15.23
N ALA A 228 -14.35 0.28 -15.66
CA ALA A 228 -13.27 -0.22 -16.52
C ALA A 228 -13.84 -0.98 -17.75
N ARG A 229 -13.66 -2.30 -17.77
CA ARG A 229 -14.12 -3.19 -18.85
C ARG A 229 -15.42 -3.97 -18.53
N GLU A 230 -15.97 -3.80 -17.34
CA GLU A 230 -17.15 -4.54 -16.91
C GLU A 230 -18.47 -3.90 -17.37
N LYS A 231 -19.47 -4.74 -17.57
CA LYS A 231 -20.85 -4.28 -17.79
C LYS A 231 -21.52 -3.95 -16.46
N PRO A 232 -22.46 -2.98 -16.42
CA PRO A 232 -23.19 -2.67 -15.21
C PRO A 232 -23.89 -3.88 -14.60
N ILE A 233 -23.78 -4.01 -13.27
CA ILE A 233 -24.52 -5.00 -12.49
C ILE A 233 -25.66 -4.26 -11.77
N PRO A 234 -26.95 -4.68 -11.95
CA PRO A 234 -28.09 -4.04 -11.32
C PRO A 234 -27.91 -3.94 -9.80
N GLY A 235 -28.16 -2.76 -9.23
CA GLY A 235 -28.07 -2.52 -7.80
C GLY A 235 -26.65 -2.26 -7.26
N VAL A 236 -25.61 -2.37 -8.09
CA VAL A 236 -24.24 -2.11 -7.68
C VAL A 236 -23.83 -0.68 -8.09
N SER A 237 -23.59 0.17 -7.10
CA SER A 237 -23.21 1.56 -7.31
C SER A 237 -22.48 2.12 -6.09
N SER A 238 -22.00 3.36 -6.20
CA SER A 238 -21.43 4.10 -5.05
C SER A 238 -22.48 4.36 -3.98
N ASP A 239 -23.77 4.56 -4.38
CA ASP A 239 -24.89 4.72 -3.43
C ASP A 239 -25.12 3.48 -2.58
N MET A 240 -24.85 2.28 -3.12
CA MET A 240 -24.93 1.03 -2.36
C MET A 240 -23.92 1.05 -1.20
N ILE A 241 -22.69 1.48 -1.43
CA ILE A 241 -21.67 1.62 -0.37
C ILE A 241 -22.11 2.68 0.64
N ALA A 242 -22.54 3.86 0.16
CA ALA A 242 -23.02 4.95 1.02
C ALA A 242 -24.16 4.50 1.92
N GLY A 243 -25.10 3.69 1.40
CA GLY A 243 -26.22 3.14 2.16
C GLY A 243 -25.82 2.18 3.29
N MET A 244 -24.65 1.52 3.19
CA MET A 244 -24.12 0.61 4.20
C MET A 244 -23.30 1.34 5.28
N MET A 245 -22.84 2.57 5.00
CA MET A 245 -22.00 3.33 5.92
C MET A 245 -22.76 3.81 7.15
N LYS A 246 -22.07 3.81 8.29
CA LYS A 246 -22.55 4.38 9.57
C LYS A 246 -22.27 5.88 9.64
N ASN A 247 -21.15 6.32 9.05
CA ASN A 247 -20.80 7.73 8.94
C ASN A 247 -21.83 8.45 8.04
N ARG A 248 -22.47 9.48 8.57
CA ARG A 248 -23.47 10.26 7.83
C ARG A 248 -22.87 11.43 7.05
N ASN A 249 -21.59 11.66 7.20
CA ASN A 249 -20.86 12.70 6.48
C ASN A 249 -20.30 12.16 5.14
N VAL A 250 -21.19 11.48 4.41
CA VAL A 250 -20.90 10.85 3.12
C VAL A 250 -21.76 11.48 2.03
N ARG A 251 -21.17 11.79 0.89
CA ARG A 251 -21.85 12.28 -0.32
C ARG A 251 -21.40 11.51 -1.54
N VAL A 252 -22.34 11.05 -2.35
CA VAL A 252 -22.04 10.54 -3.69
C VAL A 252 -21.97 11.74 -4.63
N VAL A 253 -20.90 11.86 -5.40
CA VAL A 253 -20.66 12.98 -6.31
C VAL A 253 -20.23 12.48 -7.68
N THR A 254 -20.62 13.21 -8.72
CA THR A 254 -20.11 12.99 -10.08
C THR A 254 -18.70 13.57 -10.21
N LYS A 255 -18.05 13.26 -11.32
CA LYS A 255 -16.72 13.83 -11.63
C LYS A 255 -16.75 15.34 -11.79
N GLU A 256 -17.82 15.86 -12.36
CA GLU A 256 -18.04 17.29 -12.59
C GLU A 256 -18.25 18.05 -11.28
N GLU A 257 -18.87 17.40 -10.29
CA GLU A 257 -19.16 17.97 -8.96
C GLU A 257 -17.96 17.92 -8.02
N LEU A 258 -16.94 17.10 -8.29
CA LEU A 258 -15.84 16.87 -7.35
C LEU A 258 -15.08 18.15 -7.00
N LEU A 259 -14.53 18.86 -7.98
CA LEU A 259 -13.75 20.08 -7.71
C LEU A 259 -14.59 21.18 -7.03
N PRO A 260 -15.85 21.46 -7.46
CA PRO A 260 -16.75 22.30 -6.68
C PRO A 260 -16.93 21.87 -5.22
N ALA A 261 -17.14 20.58 -4.97
CA ALA A 261 -17.32 20.06 -3.61
C ALA A 261 -16.09 20.25 -2.70
N LEU A 262 -14.90 20.33 -3.28
CA LEU A 262 -13.64 20.54 -2.55
C LEU A 262 -13.33 22.02 -2.26
N GLN A 263 -14.13 22.97 -2.76
CA GLN A 263 -13.88 24.39 -2.52
C GLN A 263 -13.97 24.75 -1.04
N ASP A 264 -14.82 24.05 -0.29
CA ASP A 264 -15.05 24.30 1.13
C ASP A 264 -14.04 23.61 2.06
N VAL A 265 -13.19 22.70 1.54
CA VAL A 265 -12.13 22.05 2.32
C VAL A 265 -11.04 23.08 2.58
N LYS A 266 -10.89 23.49 3.86
CA LYS A 266 -9.96 24.54 4.27
C LYS A 266 -8.80 24.04 5.13
N ARG A 267 -8.95 22.88 5.77
CA ARG A 267 -7.96 22.32 6.69
C ARG A 267 -8.05 20.81 6.81
N GLY A 268 -6.99 20.18 7.24
CA GLY A 268 -6.95 18.75 7.51
C GLY A 268 -6.14 17.97 6.49
N LEU A 269 -6.52 16.74 6.29
CA LEU A 269 -5.93 15.82 5.33
C LEU A 269 -6.96 15.54 4.24
N LEU A 270 -6.54 15.62 3.01
CA LEU A 270 -7.34 15.27 1.84
C LEU A 270 -6.71 14.03 1.21
N LEU A 271 -7.51 13.01 0.97
CA LEU A 271 -7.06 11.76 0.37
C LEU A 271 -7.81 11.52 -0.94
N THR A 272 -7.11 11.20 -2.04
CA THR A 272 -7.70 10.52 -3.19
C THR A 272 -7.35 9.05 -3.11
N ILE A 273 -8.36 8.18 -3.26
CA ILE A 273 -8.27 6.74 -3.01
C ILE A 273 -8.92 5.99 -4.17
N GLY A 274 -8.17 5.12 -4.85
CA GLY A 274 -8.73 4.26 -5.89
C GLY A 274 -7.83 4.01 -7.09
N ALA A 275 -8.11 2.91 -7.80
CA ALA A 275 -7.38 2.47 -9.00
C ALA A 275 -8.01 2.94 -10.32
N GLY A 276 -9.16 3.63 -10.27
CA GLY A 276 -9.88 4.13 -11.43
C GLY A 276 -9.28 5.43 -11.99
N ASP A 277 -10.07 6.11 -12.81
CA ASP A 277 -9.67 7.39 -13.45
C ASP A 277 -9.75 8.60 -12.49
N ILE A 278 -9.86 8.36 -11.20
CA ILE A 278 -9.67 9.34 -10.13
C ILE A 278 -8.28 10.01 -10.23
N ASP A 279 -7.30 9.34 -10.80
CA ASP A 279 -5.95 9.86 -11.02
C ASP A 279 -5.94 11.16 -11.87
N ARG A 280 -6.94 11.35 -12.72
CA ARG A 280 -7.10 12.59 -13.51
C ARG A 280 -7.37 13.83 -12.67
N PHE A 281 -7.78 13.65 -11.42
CA PHE A 281 -8.04 14.75 -10.50
C PHE A 281 -6.84 15.13 -9.63
N ILE A 282 -5.76 14.35 -9.64
CA ILE A 282 -4.57 14.61 -8.83
C ILE A 282 -4.00 16.00 -9.12
N GLU A 283 -3.70 16.29 -10.38
CA GLU A 283 -3.13 17.58 -10.77
C GLU A 283 -4.13 18.75 -10.59
N PRO A 284 -5.41 18.64 -11.02
CA PRO A 284 -6.41 19.69 -10.74
C PRO A 284 -6.59 20.03 -9.26
N ILE A 285 -6.59 19.02 -8.39
CA ILE A 285 -6.69 19.24 -6.94
C ILE A 285 -5.41 19.93 -6.42
N THR A 286 -4.24 19.45 -6.83
CA THR A 286 -2.95 20.05 -6.46
C THR A 286 -2.88 21.51 -6.86
N GLU A 287 -3.27 21.84 -8.10
CA GLU A 287 -3.32 23.24 -8.59
C GLU A 287 -4.31 24.09 -7.79
N MET A 288 -5.50 23.54 -7.48
CA MET A 288 -6.49 24.24 -6.66
C MET A 288 -5.93 24.59 -5.28
N LEU A 289 -5.23 23.64 -4.63
CA LEU A 289 -4.63 23.84 -3.33
C LEU A 289 -3.48 24.85 -3.37
N ASN A 290 -2.65 24.83 -4.40
CA ASN A 290 -1.59 25.81 -4.62
C ASN A 290 -2.16 27.22 -4.76
N LYS A 291 -3.24 27.42 -5.51
CA LYS A 291 -3.91 28.71 -5.71
C LYS A 291 -4.57 29.26 -4.44
N LYS A 292 -5.05 28.39 -3.55
CA LYS A 292 -5.67 28.81 -2.27
C LYS A 292 -4.66 29.33 -1.26
N ASN A 293 -3.38 28.97 -1.39
CA ASN A 293 -2.32 29.28 -0.43
C ASN A 293 -1.25 30.25 -1.03
N ALA A 294 -1.45 30.73 -2.25
CA ALA A 294 -0.67 31.78 -2.85
C ALA A 294 -1.25 33.16 -2.50
#